data_dc52f058c5c50cbb6b4f40d2f6d3a591
#
_entry.id   dc52f058c5c50cbb6b4f40d2f6d3a591
#
_cell.length_a   1.000
_cell.length_b   1.000
_cell.length_c   1.000
_cell.angle_alpha   90.00
_cell.angle_beta   90.00
_cell.angle_gamma   90.00
#
_symmetry.space_group_name_H-M   'P 1'
#
loop_
_entity.id
_entity.type
_entity.pdbx_description
1 polymer ?
#
loop_
_entity_poly.entity_id
_entity_poly.type
_entity_poly.pdbx_seq_one_letter_code
_entity_poly.pdbx_strand_id
1 'polypeptide(L)'
;GAGVGARYDDHQIAIFWLPELYDLILAVDNYCPISGVNIIARGIVGDIEGEPVVASPLYKKHFSLNDGRCLEQPEHQLRTYAVRLIDDELQVAARTDEDVAA
;
A
#
# COMPACT_ATOMS: atom_id res chain seq x y z
N GLY A 1 -7.80 -5.78 -7.89
CA GLY A 1 -7.30 -4.64 -8.59
C GLY A 1 -5.80 -4.65 -8.78
N ALA A 2 -5.36 -3.92 -9.76
CA ALA A 2 -3.94 -3.72 -10.01
C ALA A 2 -3.49 -2.41 -9.37
N GLY A 3 -2.22 -2.39 -8.94
CA GLY A 3 -1.62 -1.19 -8.41
C GLY A 3 -1.05 -0.31 -9.50
N VAL A 4 -0.89 0.96 -9.19
CA VAL A 4 -0.23 1.93 -10.05
C VAL A 4 0.94 2.51 -9.30
N GLY A 5 2.12 2.49 -9.92
CA GLY A 5 3.30 3.13 -9.34
C GLY A 5 3.25 4.63 -9.56
N ALA A 6 3.66 5.38 -8.54
CA ALA A 6 3.74 6.84 -8.62
C ALA A 6 4.94 7.32 -7.82
N ARG A 7 5.33 8.56 -8.06
CA ARG A 7 6.40 9.19 -7.31
C ARG A 7 5.83 10.11 -6.23
N TYR A 8 6.44 10.04 -5.05
CA TYR A 8 6.14 10.94 -3.95
C TYR A 8 7.47 11.35 -3.32
N ASP A 9 7.83 12.64 -3.46
CA ASP A 9 9.16 13.13 -3.08
C ASP A 9 10.26 12.30 -3.75
N ASP A 10 11.12 11.66 -2.98
CA ASP A 10 12.28 10.92 -3.49
C ASP A 10 12.04 9.41 -3.59
N HIS A 11 10.82 8.96 -3.38
CA HIS A 11 10.54 7.53 -3.37
C HIS A 11 9.30 7.20 -4.19
N GLN A 12 9.15 5.92 -4.47
CA GLN A 12 8.01 5.41 -5.23
C GLN A 12 6.95 4.87 -4.29
N ILE A 13 5.69 5.14 -4.63
CA ILE A 13 4.55 4.59 -3.91
C ILE A 13 3.73 3.72 -4.84
N ALA A 14 2.98 2.79 -4.25
CA ALA A 14 2.02 1.95 -4.95
C ALA A 14 0.63 2.37 -4.52
N ILE A 15 -0.22 2.69 -5.48
CA ILE A 15 -1.59 3.14 -5.22
C ILE A 15 -2.54 2.04 -5.71
N PHE A 16 -3.44 1.63 -4.82
CA PHE A 16 -4.42 0.58 -5.11
C PHE A 16 -5.82 1.14 -4.95
N TRP A 17 -6.64 0.90 -5.96
CA TRP A 17 -8.07 1.20 -5.90
C TRP A 17 -8.83 -0.10 -5.66
N LEU A 18 -9.64 -0.10 -4.61
CA LEU A 18 -10.39 -1.28 -4.17
C LEU A 18 -11.89 -1.00 -4.28
N PRO A 19 -12.46 -1.13 -5.48
CA PRO A 19 -13.88 -0.78 -5.68
C PRO A 19 -14.83 -1.65 -4.87
N GLU A 20 -14.44 -2.89 -4.57
CA GLU A 20 -15.27 -3.81 -3.79
C GLU A 20 -15.29 -3.43 -2.29
N LEU A 21 -14.43 -2.53 -1.86
CA LEU A 21 -14.36 -2.05 -0.49
C LEU A 21 -14.72 -0.57 -0.42
N TYR A 22 -15.92 -0.22 -0.86
CA TYR A 22 -16.45 1.15 -0.82
C TYR A 22 -15.61 2.15 -1.61
N ASP A 23 -15.06 1.71 -2.76
CA ASP A 23 -14.18 2.55 -3.60
C ASP A 23 -12.98 3.09 -2.84
N LEU A 24 -12.45 2.30 -1.94
CA LEU A 24 -11.31 2.69 -1.12
C LEU A 24 -10.04 2.78 -1.96
N ILE A 25 -9.28 3.85 -1.75
CA ILE A 25 -7.97 4.03 -2.37
C ILE A 25 -6.93 3.99 -1.27
N LEU A 26 -5.96 3.10 -1.40
CA LEU A 26 -4.90 2.93 -0.42
C LEU A 26 -3.55 3.06 -1.11
N ALA A 27 -2.60 3.65 -0.41
CA ALA A 27 -1.25 3.84 -0.95
C ALA A 27 -0.21 3.42 0.09
N VAL A 28 0.80 2.70 -0.38
CA VAL A 28 1.91 2.22 0.44
C VAL A 28 3.21 2.40 -0.34
N ASP A 29 4.35 2.21 0.32
CA ASP A 29 5.63 2.19 -0.38
C ASP A 29 5.62 1.15 -1.49
N ASN A 30 6.19 1.50 -2.63
CA ASN A 30 6.40 0.53 -3.71
C ASN A 30 7.64 -0.32 -3.46
N TYR A 31 8.55 0.16 -2.63
CA TYR A 31 9.78 -0.56 -2.29
C TYR A 31 9.47 -1.69 -1.31
N CYS A 32 9.82 -2.91 -1.71
CA CYS A 32 9.64 -4.09 -0.85
C CYS A 32 10.89 -4.27 0.02
N PRO A 33 10.75 -4.18 1.35
CA PRO A 33 11.93 -4.30 2.23
C PRO A 33 12.53 -5.70 2.27
N ILE A 34 11.78 -6.71 1.83
CA ILE A 34 12.26 -8.09 1.80
C ILE A 34 13.06 -8.36 0.53
N SER A 35 12.55 -7.95 -0.62
CA SER A 35 13.22 -8.19 -1.90
C SER A 35 14.19 -7.07 -2.29
N GLY A 36 14.04 -5.89 -1.72
CA GLY A 36 14.92 -4.76 -2.01
C GLY A 36 14.68 -4.08 -3.35
N VAL A 37 13.49 -4.25 -3.93
CA VAL A 37 13.15 -3.64 -5.21
C VAL A 37 11.78 -2.99 -5.15
N ASN A 38 11.54 -2.04 -6.07
CA ASN A 38 10.26 -1.33 -6.21
C ASN A 38 9.28 -2.19 -7.00
N ILE A 39 8.49 -3.01 -6.32
CA ILE A 39 7.68 -4.03 -6.99
C ILE A 39 6.27 -4.20 -6.42
N ILE A 40 5.93 -3.50 -5.33
CA ILE A 40 4.66 -3.72 -4.64
C ILE A 40 3.46 -3.42 -5.55
N ALA A 41 3.55 -2.41 -6.41
CA ALA A 41 2.45 -2.07 -7.32
C ALA A 41 2.11 -3.21 -8.29
N ARG A 42 3.00 -4.15 -8.49
CA ARG A 42 2.78 -5.32 -9.35
C ARG A 42 2.23 -6.52 -8.60
N GLY A 43 2.02 -6.37 -7.30
CA GLY A 43 1.50 -7.45 -6.48
C GLY A 43 0.03 -7.73 -6.73
N ILE A 44 -0.44 -8.83 -6.18
CA ILE A 44 -1.83 -9.25 -6.29
C ILE A 44 -2.56 -8.82 -5.04
N VAL A 45 -3.64 -8.05 -5.22
CA VAL A 45 -4.47 -7.58 -4.12
C VAL A 45 -5.49 -8.64 -3.76
N GLY A 46 -5.70 -8.83 -2.47
CA GLY A 46 -6.72 -9.73 -1.94
C GLY A 46 -7.10 -9.30 -0.56
N ASP A 47 -7.72 -10.21 0.19
CA ASP A 47 -8.01 -9.95 1.59
C ASP A 47 -7.71 -11.21 2.42
N ILE A 48 -7.33 -10.98 3.66
CA ILE A 48 -7.13 -12.06 4.64
C ILE A 48 -7.94 -11.67 5.85
N GLU A 49 -8.98 -12.46 6.13
CA GLU A 49 -9.89 -12.22 7.25
C GLU A 49 -10.45 -10.80 7.27
N GLY A 50 -10.80 -10.29 6.07
CA GLY A 50 -11.38 -8.95 5.94
C GLY A 50 -10.37 -7.82 5.85
N GLU A 51 -9.09 -8.08 6.02
CA GLU A 51 -8.06 -7.07 5.91
C GLU A 51 -7.52 -7.03 4.48
N PRO A 52 -7.53 -5.86 3.80
CA PRO A 52 -6.98 -5.78 2.45
C PRO A 52 -5.46 -5.95 2.49
N VAL A 53 -4.95 -6.80 1.60
CA VAL A 53 -3.52 -7.10 1.54
C VAL A 53 -3.05 -7.07 0.09
N VAL A 54 -1.74 -6.89 -0.10
CA VAL A 54 -1.08 -7.09 -1.37
C VAL A 54 -0.01 -8.17 -1.20
N ALA A 55 -0.01 -9.15 -2.09
CA ALA A 55 1.02 -10.18 -2.11
C ALA A 55 2.13 -9.73 -3.05
N SER A 56 3.36 -9.63 -2.52
CA SER A 56 4.52 -9.28 -3.33
C SER A 56 4.74 -10.33 -4.41
N PRO A 57 5.04 -9.94 -5.65
CA PRO A 57 5.31 -10.93 -6.71
C PRO A 57 6.59 -11.71 -6.47
N LEU A 58 7.53 -11.17 -5.68
CA LEU A 58 8.73 -11.89 -5.25
C LEU A 58 8.51 -12.36 -3.82
N TYR A 59 8.76 -13.62 -3.56
CA TYR A 59 8.63 -14.26 -2.24
C TYR A 59 7.20 -14.37 -1.72
N LYS A 60 6.22 -13.81 -2.40
CA LYS A 60 4.78 -13.93 -2.10
C LYS A 60 4.43 -13.60 -0.65
N LYS A 61 5.12 -12.62 -0.06
CA LYS A 61 4.77 -12.14 1.27
C LYS A 61 3.60 -11.18 1.18
N HIS A 62 2.74 -11.20 2.19
CA HIS A 62 1.53 -10.38 2.23
C HIS A 62 1.75 -9.17 3.12
N PHE A 63 1.46 -7.98 2.57
CA PHE A 63 1.51 -6.73 3.32
C PHE A 63 0.10 -6.19 3.47
N SER A 64 -0.25 -5.79 4.68
CA SER A 64 -1.52 -5.13 4.93
C SER A 64 -1.54 -3.78 4.23
N LEU A 65 -2.62 -3.49 3.51
CA LEU A 65 -2.80 -2.18 2.89
C LEU A 65 -3.32 -1.14 3.89
N ASN A 66 -3.74 -1.58 5.08
CA ASN A 66 -4.17 -0.65 6.13
C ASN A 66 -2.99 -0.01 6.85
N ASP A 67 -2.02 -0.81 7.29
CA ASP A 67 -0.89 -0.31 8.08
C ASP A 67 0.48 -0.64 7.49
N GLY A 68 0.54 -1.40 6.40
CA GLY A 68 1.80 -1.74 5.73
C GLY A 68 2.54 -2.92 6.34
N ARG A 69 2.03 -3.50 7.40
CA ARG A 69 2.71 -4.60 8.10
C ARG A 69 2.78 -5.86 7.24
N CYS A 70 3.94 -6.51 7.21
CA CYS A 70 4.06 -7.83 6.60
C CYS A 70 3.45 -8.87 7.53
N LEU A 71 2.48 -9.64 7.05
CA LEU A 71 1.75 -10.58 7.90
C LEU A 71 2.62 -11.74 8.36
N GLU A 72 3.52 -12.21 7.50
CA GLU A 72 4.42 -13.34 7.80
C GLU A 72 5.66 -12.90 8.57
N GLN A 73 6.10 -11.65 8.38
CA GLN A 73 7.31 -11.12 8.99
C GLN A 73 7.06 -9.70 9.49
N PRO A 74 6.38 -9.54 10.64
CA PRO A 74 5.93 -8.21 11.11
C PRO A 74 7.04 -7.20 11.36
N GLU A 75 8.30 -7.62 11.43
CA GLU A 75 9.43 -6.71 11.52
C GLU A 75 9.62 -5.88 10.26
N HIS A 76 9.04 -6.31 9.14
CA HIS A 76 9.04 -5.55 7.90
C HIS A 76 7.73 -4.83 7.73
N GLN A 77 7.80 -3.55 7.37
CA GLN A 77 6.61 -2.72 7.25
C GLN A 77 6.80 -1.71 6.12
N LEU A 78 5.79 -1.61 5.28
CA LEU A 78 5.71 -0.55 4.27
C LEU A 78 5.17 0.72 4.93
N ARG A 79 5.69 1.89 4.54
CA ARG A 79 5.06 3.14 4.94
C ARG A 79 3.72 3.26 4.22
N THR A 80 2.75 3.84 4.90
CA THR A 80 1.44 4.10 4.33
C THR A 80 1.27 5.59 4.07
N TYR A 81 0.38 5.91 3.13
CA TYR A 81 0.14 7.29 2.71
C TYR A 81 -1.35 7.55 2.73
N ALA A 82 -1.73 8.74 3.18
CA ALA A 82 -3.11 9.18 3.10
C ALA A 82 -3.40 9.62 1.66
N VAL A 83 -4.50 9.14 1.11
CA VAL A 83 -4.91 9.46 -0.26
C VAL A 83 -6.33 9.99 -0.22
N ARG A 84 -6.58 11.06 -0.96
CA ARG A 84 -7.93 11.57 -1.15
C ARG A 84 -8.12 12.02 -2.58
N LEU A 85 -9.36 12.00 -3.01
CA LEU A 85 -9.73 12.45 -4.35
C LEU A 85 -10.52 13.75 -4.21
N ILE A 86 -10.00 14.83 -4.80
CA ILE A 86 -10.64 16.14 -4.79
C ILE A 86 -10.66 16.66 -6.23
N ASP A 87 -11.87 16.93 -6.74
CA ASP A 87 -12.07 17.45 -8.11
C ASP A 87 -11.37 16.57 -9.15
N ASP A 88 -11.51 15.25 -9.01
CA ASP A 88 -10.89 14.24 -9.89
C ASP A 88 -9.38 14.19 -9.81
N GLU A 89 -8.79 14.82 -8.78
CA GLU A 89 -7.34 14.82 -8.60
C GLU A 89 -6.95 14.07 -7.33
N LEU A 90 -6.02 13.12 -7.46
CA LEU A 90 -5.51 12.38 -6.32
C LEU A 90 -4.50 13.22 -5.57
N GLN A 91 -4.70 13.36 -4.26
CA GLN A 91 -3.76 14.02 -3.38
C GLN A 91 -3.21 12.99 -2.40
N VAL A 92 -1.91 13.01 -2.22
CA VAL A 92 -1.19 12.04 -1.39
C VAL A 92 -0.37 12.79 -0.36
N ALA A 93 -0.39 12.30 0.89
CA ALA A 93 0.45 12.82 1.95
C ALA A 93 1.00 11.66 2.78
N ALA A 94 2.23 11.79 3.26
CA ALA A 94 2.79 10.79 4.16
C ALA A 94 1.97 10.75 5.45
N ARG A 95 1.71 9.54 5.94
CA ARG A 95 0.99 9.37 7.20
C ARG A 95 1.99 9.41 8.35
N THR A 96 1.58 10.07 9.43
CA THR A 96 2.34 10.10 10.67
C THR A 96 1.75 9.08 11.64
N ASP A 97 2.44 8.86 12.76
CA ASP A 97 1.91 7.99 13.81
C ASP A 97 0.57 8.51 14.34
N GLU A 98 0.38 9.83 14.35
CA GLU A 98 -0.88 10.44 14.76
C GLU A 98 -2.01 10.10 13.79
N ASP A 99 -1.74 10.13 12.49
CA ASP A 99 -2.71 9.77 11.47
C ASP A 99 -3.09 8.28 11.58
N VAL A 100 -2.13 7.43 11.85
CA VAL A 100 -2.37 6.00 12.02
C VAL A 100 -3.18 5.73 13.27
N ALA A 101 -2.95 6.48 14.35
CA ALA A 101 -3.68 6.32 15.61
C ALA A 101 -5.11 6.85 15.55
N ALA A 102 -5.39 7.75 14.65
CA ALA A 102 -6.73 8.27 14.46
C ALA A 102 -7.58 7.30 13.65
#